data_2014484e9f247c6658ef745b1de1d85d
#
_entry.id   2014484e9f247c6658ef745b1de1d85d
#
_cell.length_a   1.000
_cell.length_b   1.000
_cell.length_c   1.000
_cell.angle_alpha   90.00
_cell.angle_beta   90.00
_cell.angle_gamma   90.00
#
_symmetry.space_group_name_H-M   'P 1'
#
loop_
_entity.id
_entity.type
_entity.pdbx_description
1 polymer ?
#
loop_
_entity_poly.entity_id
_entity_poly.type
_entity_poly.pdbx_seq_one_letter_code
_entity_poly.pdbx_strand_id
1 'polypeptide(L)'
;MTEHTPHDASRRDLLAAAAAMSLAAGAPAAAEQPSSPARAMAGKPSIVFAHGLWADGSCFSKLVPTLQAEGHEVICSQHGLDSLSGDVDCVVRCFGQVSGPIVLVGHSYGGTLITHAGVDPRVAALVYLCALAPDETETSQSLQAKFPATPVFGHIAVTDGRIWLKRDGTPDFCGDLSPADQKLVWATQAVPVPDLFTQKHDGVAWKSKPSWYVVGKQDRTVNPELERFVAKRMNATTVELDSSHVPMLSQPAAVLDVIRHAARSIKT
;
A
#
# COMPACT_ATOMS: atom_id res chain seq x y z
N MET A 1 22.22 -25.47 48.67
CA MET A 1 21.87 -24.11 48.32
C MET A 1 21.70 -24.07 46.80
N THR A 2 20.47 -24.19 46.36
CA THR A 2 20.11 -24.21 44.93
C THR A 2 19.37 -22.90 44.62
N GLU A 3 20.02 -22.04 43.85
CA GLU A 3 19.43 -20.79 43.39
C GLU A 3 18.34 -21.06 42.35
N HIS A 4 17.17 -20.59 42.63
CA HIS A 4 16.00 -20.62 41.73
C HIS A 4 16.03 -19.36 40.85
N THR A 5 16.17 -19.52 39.54
CA THR A 5 16.08 -18.45 38.56
C THR A 5 14.61 -18.12 38.21
N PRO A 6 14.20 -16.83 38.14
CA PRO A 6 12.78 -16.44 37.98
C PRO A 6 12.36 -16.23 36.51
N HIS A 7 12.62 -17.17 35.61
CA HIS A 7 12.30 -16.94 34.17
C HIS A 7 11.23 -17.86 33.55
N ASP A 8 10.58 -18.72 34.36
CA ASP A 8 9.65 -19.76 33.81
C ASP A 8 8.15 -19.43 33.99
N ALA A 9 7.79 -18.41 34.76
CA ALA A 9 6.38 -18.05 34.99
C ALA A 9 5.71 -17.33 33.80
N SER A 10 6.44 -16.49 33.09
CA SER A 10 5.90 -15.63 32.03
C SER A 10 5.43 -16.39 30.76
N ARG A 11 6.02 -17.53 30.43
CA ARG A 11 5.62 -18.34 29.28
C ARG A 11 4.38 -19.19 29.52
N ARG A 12 4.18 -19.67 30.76
CA ARG A 12 3.00 -20.44 31.12
C ARG A 12 1.73 -19.60 31.18
N ASP A 13 1.83 -18.35 31.62
CA ASP A 13 0.69 -17.45 31.72
C ASP A 13 0.19 -16.98 30.34
N LEU A 14 1.08 -16.81 29.36
CA LEU A 14 0.71 -16.51 27.97
C LEU A 14 0.02 -17.69 27.26
N LEU A 15 0.38 -18.93 27.57
CA LEU A 15 -0.25 -20.13 27.00
C LEU A 15 -1.61 -20.43 27.65
N ALA A 16 -1.82 -20.06 28.93
CA ALA A 16 -3.10 -20.22 29.63
C ALA A 16 -4.17 -19.23 29.10
N ALA A 17 -3.78 -18.02 28.70
CA ALA A 17 -4.67 -17.04 28.09
C ALA A 17 -5.20 -17.48 26.72
N ALA A 18 -4.43 -18.23 25.95
CA ALA A 18 -4.85 -18.78 24.65
C ALA A 18 -5.82 -19.97 24.75
N ALA A 19 -5.76 -20.76 25.87
CA ALA A 19 -6.62 -21.91 26.09
C ALA A 19 -8.02 -21.58 26.64
N ALA A 20 -8.20 -20.37 27.19
CA ALA A 20 -9.49 -19.94 27.77
C ALA A 20 -10.53 -19.45 26.75
N MET A 21 -10.18 -19.31 25.48
CA MET A 21 -11.11 -18.87 24.41
C MET A 21 -11.84 -20.01 23.67
N SER A 22 -11.64 -21.29 24.08
CA SER A 22 -12.15 -22.45 23.30
C SER A 22 -13.38 -23.14 23.90
N LEU A 23 -14.02 -22.64 24.94
CA LEU A 23 -15.17 -23.29 25.61
C LEU A 23 -16.33 -22.31 25.81
N ALA A 24 -16.97 -21.90 24.74
CA ALA A 24 -18.34 -21.37 24.77
C ALA A 24 -19.06 -21.72 23.45
N ALA A 25 -19.35 -23.02 23.29
CA ALA A 25 -20.29 -23.46 22.26
C ALA A 25 -21.61 -23.85 22.96
N GLY A 26 -22.65 -23.08 22.67
CA GLY A 26 -24.02 -23.44 23.04
C GLY A 26 -24.91 -22.30 23.51
N ALA A 27 -25.40 -21.50 22.55
CA ALA A 27 -26.62 -20.70 22.77
C ALA A 27 -27.37 -20.55 21.42
N PRO A 28 -28.73 -20.46 21.44
CA PRO A 28 -29.59 -20.65 20.28
C PRO A 28 -29.48 -19.49 19.28
N ALA A 29 -29.84 -19.78 18.02
CA ALA A 29 -29.91 -18.86 16.91
C ALA A 29 -30.55 -17.52 17.31
N ALA A 30 -29.73 -16.47 17.36
CA ALA A 30 -30.22 -15.10 17.46
C ALA A 30 -30.60 -14.61 16.06
N ALA A 31 -31.81 -14.04 15.98
CA ALA A 31 -32.38 -13.44 14.80
C ALA A 31 -31.42 -12.47 14.10
N GLU A 32 -31.42 -12.50 12.76
CA GLU A 32 -30.76 -11.52 11.90
C GLU A 32 -31.17 -10.09 12.38
N GLN A 33 -30.19 -9.37 12.90
CA GLN A 33 -30.37 -7.95 13.13
C GLN A 33 -30.38 -7.25 11.76
N PRO A 34 -31.36 -6.38 11.49
CA PRO A 34 -31.38 -5.62 10.26
C PRO A 34 -30.10 -4.77 10.21
N SER A 35 -29.41 -4.83 9.07
CA SER A 35 -28.25 -3.99 8.77
C SER A 35 -28.60 -2.54 9.08
N SER A 36 -27.94 -1.96 10.08
CA SER A 36 -28.05 -0.53 10.35
C SER A 36 -27.80 0.26 9.08
N PRO A 37 -28.63 1.28 8.76
CA PRO A 37 -28.33 2.17 7.65
C PRO A 37 -26.94 2.76 7.88
N ALA A 38 -26.14 2.80 6.81
CA ALA A 38 -24.80 3.37 6.83
C ALA A 38 -24.84 4.72 7.57
N ARG A 39 -24.26 4.75 8.77
CA ARG A 39 -24.11 5.97 9.57
C ARG A 39 -23.36 6.95 8.71
N ALA A 40 -23.98 8.10 8.37
CA ALA A 40 -23.31 9.18 7.66
C ALA A 40 -21.97 9.45 8.35
N MET A 41 -20.87 9.27 7.60
CA MET A 41 -19.51 9.30 8.11
C MET A 41 -19.13 10.77 8.35
N ALA A 42 -19.56 11.32 9.47
CA ALA A 42 -19.20 12.66 9.91
C ALA A 42 -17.78 12.62 10.49
N GLY A 43 -16.78 12.98 9.69
CA GLY A 43 -15.38 13.04 10.12
C GLY A 43 -14.45 13.37 8.96
N LYS A 44 -13.22 13.77 9.26
CA LYS A 44 -12.19 13.89 8.23
C LYS A 44 -11.97 12.55 7.55
N PRO A 45 -11.69 12.52 6.23
CA PRO A 45 -11.35 11.30 5.54
C PRO A 45 -10.16 10.59 6.21
N SER A 46 -10.24 9.27 6.32
CA SER A 46 -9.11 8.44 6.75
C SER A 46 -8.18 8.17 5.59
N ILE A 47 -6.89 7.99 5.88
CA ILE A 47 -5.87 7.72 4.86
C ILE A 47 -5.34 6.31 5.06
N VAL A 48 -5.46 5.48 4.02
CA VAL A 48 -4.92 4.11 4.04
C VAL A 48 -3.84 4.01 2.97
N PHE A 49 -2.66 3.53 3.36
CA PHE A 49 -1.52 3.39 2.47
C PHE A 49 -1.26 1.92 2.12
N ALA A 50 -0.91 1.68 0.83
CA ALA A 50 -0.43 0.41 0.31
C ALA A 50 0.95 0.61 -0.34
N HIS A 51 1.98 -0.05 0.20
CA HIS A 51 3.35 0.04 -0.31
C HIS A 51 3.56 -0.79 -1.58
N GLY A 52 4.70 -0.58 -2.24
CA GLY A 52 5.14 -1.36 -3.41
C GLY A 52 6.10 -2.49 -3.04
N LEU A 53 6.76 -3.02 -4.07
CA LEU A 53 7.84 -3.98 -3.90
C LEU A 53 9.07 -3.29 -3.29
N TRP A 54 9.93 -4.06 -2.65
CA TRP A 54 11.19 -3.57 -2.03
C TRP A 54 10.96 -2.39 -1.08
N ALA A 55 9.75 -2.32 -0.53
CA ALA A 55 9.33 -1.33 0.45
C ALA A 55 8.42 -1.99 1.47
N ASP A 56 8.13 -1.29 2.55
CA ASP A 56 7.14 -1.60 3.56
C ASP A 56 6.38 -0.33 3.97
N GLY A 57 5.51 -0.42 4.96
CA GLY A 57 4.73 0.75 5.42
C GLY A 57 5.59 1.90 5.92
N SER A 58 6.87 1.68 6.27
CA SER A 58 7.78 2.75 6.72
C SER A 58 8.18 3.71 5.60
N CYS A 59 7.99 3.34 4.33
CA CYS A 59 8.22 4.25 3.20
C CYS A 59 7.31 5.49 3.25
N PHE A 60 6.21 5.46 4.02
CA PHE A 60 5.32 6.59 4.24
C PHE A 60 5.63 7.39 5.52
N SER A 61 6.74 7.10 6.22
CA SER A 61 7.11 7.72 7.51
C SER A 61 7.20 9.24 7.48
N LYS A 62 7.51 9.86 6.34
CA LYS A 62 7.53 11.32 6.18
C LYS A 62 6.14 11.94 5.97
N LEU A 63 5.12 11.14 5.66
CA LEU A 63 3.75 11.59 5.42
C LEU A 63 2.85 11.38 6.64
N VAL A 64 2.96 10.21 7.26
CA VAL A 64 2.06 9.76 8.35
C VAL A 64 1.97 10.76 9.50
N PRO A 65 3.07 11.25 10.11
CA PRO A 65 2.97 12.16 11.26
C PRO A 65 2.25 13.47 10.92
N THR A 66 2.45 13.99 9.71
CA THR A 66 1.81 15.23 9.26
C THR A 66 0.30 15.04 9.10
N LEU A 67 -0.14 13.96 8.45
CA LEU A 67 -1.56 13.67 8.24
C LEU A 67 -2.28 13.38 9.58
N GLN A 68 -1.60 12.70 10.52
CA GLN A 68 -2.12 12.49 11.87
C GLN A 68 -2.25 13.81 12.64
N ALA A 69 -1.26 14.68 12.57
CA ALA A 69 -1.32 16.01 13.19
C ALA A 69 -2.44 16.89 12.58
N GLU A 70 -2.80 16.65 11.33
CA GLU A 70 -3.94 17.27 10.66
C GLU A 70 -5.29 16.66 11.07
N GLY A 71 -5.29 15.61 11.88
CA GLY A 71 -6.48 14.95 12.43
C GLY A 71 -7.10 13.90 11.51
N HIS A 72 -6.34 13.34 10.56
CA HIS A 72 -6.72 12.14 9.83
C HIS A 72 -6.39 10.88 10.63
N GLU A 73 -7.27 9.88 10.59
CA GLU A 73 -6.88 8.52 10.93
C GLU A 73 -6.00 7.96 9.81
N VAL A 74 -4.84 7.41 10.14
CA VAL A 74 -3.85 6.96 9.16
C VAL A 74 -3.39 5.55 9.49
N ILE A 75 -3.44 4.66 8.50
CA ILE A 75 -2.89 3.31 8.62
C ILE A 75 -2.14 2.90 7.35
N CYS A 76 -1.04 2.17 7.50
CA CYS A 76 -0.29 1.57 6.40
C CYS A 76 -0.51 0.06 6.42
N SER A 77 -0.92 -0.52 5.29
CA SER A 77 -0.98 -1.98 5.17
C SER A 77 0.44 -2.55 5.20
N GLN A 78 0.57 -3.73 5.81
CA GLN A 78 1.81 -4.52 5.85
C GLN A 78 1.50 -5.87 5.20
N HIS A 79 1.65 -5.94 3.89
CA HIS A 79 1.32 -7.13 3.11
C HIS A 79 2.61 -7.89 2.73
N GLY A 80 2.48 -9.21 2.56
CA GLY A 80 3.63 -10.11 2.49
C GLY A 80 4.24 -10.26 1.09
N LEU A 81 3.59 -9.75 0.04
CA LEU A 81 4.00 -9.92 -1.36
C LEU A 81 4.06 -11.40 -1.79
N ASP A 82 3.19 -12.21 -1.19
CA ASP A 82 3.06 -13.65 -1.45
C ASP A 82 1.98 -13.99 -2.49
N SER A 83 0.91 -13.21 -2.52
CA SER A 83 -0.15 -13.34 -3.53
C SER A 83 -0.94 -12.05 -3.65
N LEU A 84 -1.39 -11.73 -4.88
CA LEU A 84 -2.17 -10.52 -5.13
C LEU A 84 -3.46 -10.48 -4.29
N SER A 85 -4.19 -11.59 -4.20
CA SER A 85 -5.43 -11.66 -3.40
C SER A 85 -5.16 -11.46 -1.92
N GLY A 86 -4.11 -12.10 -1.37
CA GLY A 86 -3.71 -11.94 0.04
C GLY A 86 -3.28 -10.51 0.37
N ASP A 87 -2.58 -9.86 -0.55
CA ASP A 87 -2.15 -8.47 -0.39
C ASP A 87 -3.35 -7.51 -0.46
N VAL A 88 -4.29 -7.72 -1.39
CA VAL A 88 -5.56 -6.96 -1.47
C VAL A 88 -6.36 -7.14 -0.18
N ASP A 89 -6.52 -8.37 0.33
CA ASP A 89 -7.21 -8.64 1.58
C ASP A 89 -6.53 -7.94 2.77
N CYS A 90 -5.19 -7.83 2.76
CA CYS A 90 -4.46 -7.09 3.79
C CYS A 90 -4.80 -5.60 3.77
N VAL A 91 -4.90 -4.99 2.59
CA VAL A 91 -5.33 -3.60 2.44
C VAL A 91 -6.78 -3.43 2.92
N VAL A 92 -7.68 -4.32 2.52
CA VAL A 92 -9.11 -4.28 2.93
C VAL A 92 -9.28 -4.43 4.44
N ARG A 93 -8.47 -5.28 5.10
CA ARG A 93 -8.48 -5.38 6.58
C ARG A 93 -8.14 -4.06 7.28
N CYS A 94 -7.27 -3.24 6.69
CA CYS A 94 -6.97 -1.91 7.23
C CYS A 94 -8.20 -0.99 7.27
N PHE A 95 -9.15 -1.16 6.36
CA PHE A 95 -10.39 -0.36 6.36
C PHE A 95 -11.24 -0.55 7.63
N GLY A 96 -11.15 -1.72 8.26
CA GLY A 96 -11.81 -1.99 9.54
C GLY A 96 -11.19 -1.27 10.74
N GLN A 97 -10.03 -0.65 10.58
CA GLN A 97 -9.30 0.05 11.64
C GLN A 97 -9.51 1.57 11.59
N VAL A 98 -10.27 2.07 10.62
CA VAL A 98 -10.53 3.50 10.42
C VAL A 98 -12.02 3.76 10.27
N SER A 99 -12.47 4.96 10.58
CA SER A 99 -13.90 5.28 10.71
C SER A 99 -14.46 6.22 9.63
N GLY A 100 -13.63 6.99 8.94
CA GLY A 100 -14.06 7.97 7.93
C GLY A 100 -14.20 7.36 6.52
N PRO A 101 -14.68 8.16 5.54
CA PRO A 101 -14.48 7.83 4.13
C PRO A 101 -12.97 7.76 3.86
N ILE A 102 -12.56 6.84 3.00
CA ILE A 102 -11.15 6.51 2.81
C ILE A 102 -10.59 7.19 1.57
N VAL A 103 -9.46 7.88 1.73
CA VAL A 103 -8.49 8.14 0.65
C VAL A 103 -7.50 6.98 0.66
N LEU A 104 -7.50 6.19 -0.41
CA LEU A 104 -6.65 5.03 -0.53
C LEU A 104 -5.43 5.39 -1.40
N VAL A 105 -4.22 5.27 -0.84
CA VAL A 105 -2.97 5.72 -1.46
C VAL A 105 -2.09 4.50 -1.77
N GLY A 106 -1.70 4.33 -3.03
CA GLY A 106 -0.86 3.21 -3.47
C GLY A 106 0.44 3.68 -4.13
N HIS A 107 1.56 3.14 -3.67
CA HIS A 107 2.87 3.35 -4.28
C HIS A 107 3.26 2.14 -5.13
N SER A 108 3.72 2.36 -6.37
CA SER A 108 4.27 1.29 -7.21
C SER A 108 3.26 0.13 -7.40
N TYR A 109 3.62 -1.11 -7.05
CA TYR A 109 2.71 -2.27 -6.99
C TYR A 109 1.51 -2.01 -6.06
N GLY A 110 1.66 -1.19 -5.02
CA GLY A 110 0.53 -0.76 -4.20
C GLY A 110 -0.59 -0.09 -4.99
N GLY A 111 -0.29 0.48 -6.16
CA GLY A 111 -1.30 0.98 -7.10
C GLY A 111 -2.16 -0.14 -7.69
N THR A 112 -1.59 -1.31 -7.98
CA THR A 112 -2.37 -2.51 -8.34
C THR A 112 -3.30 -2.89 -7.18
N LEU A 113 -2.80 -2.88 -5.94
CA LEU A 113 -3.62 -3.22 -4.77
C LEU A 113 -4.79 -2.26 -4.59
N ILE A 114 -4.55 -0.94 -4.70
CA ILE A 114 -5.64 0.03 -4.55
C ILE A 114 -6.61 0.04 -5.74
N THR A 115 -6.17 -0.40 -6.91
CA THR A 115 -7.06 -0.60 -8.06
C THR A 115 -8.12 -1.65 -7.74
N HIS A 116 -7.76 -2.71 -7.04
CA HIS A 116 -8.67 -3.80 -6.67
C HIS A 116 -9.40 -3.54 -5.35
N ALA A 117 -8.68 -3.21 -4.28
CA ALA A 117 -9.28 -2.92 -2.97
C ALA A 117 -10.20 -1.69 -2.99
N GLY A 118 -9.94 -0.74 -3.88
CA GLY A 118 -10.67 0.52 -3.99
C GLY A 118 -12.14 0.41 -4.44
N VAL A 119 -12.58 -0.77 -4.87
CA VAL A 119 -14.03 -1.02 -5.18
C VAL A 119 -14.89 -1.03 -3.92
N ASP A 120 -14.30 -1.18 -2.74
CA ASP A 120 -15.02 -1.10 -1.46
C ASP A 120 -15.77 0.24 -1.37
N PRO A 121 -17.05 0.23 -0.96
CA PRO A 121 -17.88 1.45 -0.89
C PRO A 121 -17.34 2.51 0.09
N ARG A 122 -16.51 2.14 1.06
CA ARG A 122 -15.87 3.08 1.99
C ARG A 122 -14.77 3.90 1.34
N VAL A 123 -14.20 3.44 0.23
CA VAL A 123 -13.17 4.18 -0.51
C VAL A 123 -13.82 5.28 -1.33
N ALA A 124 -13.46 6.52 -1.06
CA ALA A 124 -14.02 7.71 -1.70
C ALA A 124 -13.08 8.34 -2.75
N ALA A 125 -11.77 8.10 -2.64
CA ALA A 125 -10.77 8.63 -3.55
C ALA A 125 -9.53 7.73 -3.62
N LEU A 126 -8.82 7.78 -4.75
CA LEU A 126 -7.60 7.01 -5.01
C LEU A 126 -6.43 7.95 -5.31
N VAL A 127 -5.26 7.66 -4.73
CA VAL A 127 -4.02 8.39 -5.00
C VAL A 127 -2.93 7.39 -5.42
N TYR A 128 -2.39 7.55 -6.59
CA TYR A 128 -1.34 6.71 -7.17
C TYR A 128 -0.01 7.44 -7.12
N LEU A 129 1.02 6.83 -6.57
CA LEU A 129 2.38 7.39 -6.46
C LEU A 129 3.34 6.52 -7.28
N CYS A 130 3.81 6.98 -8.44
CA CYS A 130 4.70 6.22 -9.34
C CYS A 130 4.22 4.77 -9.54
N ALA A 131 2.94 4.57 -9.86
CA ALA A 131 2.24 3.34 -9.55
C ALA A 131 1.68 2.61 -10.78
N LEU A 132 1.49 1.30 -10.65
CA LEU A 132 0.76 0.51 -11.61
C LEU A 132 -0.75 0.64 -11.37
N ALA A 133 -1.54 0.64 -12.43
CA ALA A 133 -3.00 0.69 -12.37
C ALA A 133 -3.59 -0.18 -13.50
N PRO A 134 -3.56 -1.52 -13.36
CA PRO A 134 -4.04 -2.43 -14.39
C PRO A 134 -5.53 -2.27 -14.66
N ASP A 135 -5.95 -2.57 -15.89
CA ASP A 135 -7.35 -2.70 -16.29
C ASP A 135 -7.81 -4.16 -16.16
N GLU A 136 -9.08 -4.43 -16.38
CA GLU A 136 -9.74 -5.76 -16.24
C GLU A 136 -9.01 -6.91 -16.94
N THR A 137 -8.42 -6.63 -18.10
CA THR A 137 -7.71 -7.64 -18.89
C THR A 137 -6.21 -7.69 -18.65
N GLU A 138 -5.70 -6.77 -17.83
CA GLU A 138 -4.28 -6.60 -17.58
C GLU A 138 -3.83 -7.28 -16.28
N THR A 139 -2.57 -7.64 -16.25
CA THR A 139 -1.80 -7.91 -15.04
C THR A 139 -0.74 -6.82 -14.87
N SER A 140 -0.12 -6.73 -13.71
CA SER A 140 1.03 -5.82 -13.51
C SER A 140 2.12 -6.06 -14.54
N GLN A 141 2.40 -7.31 -14.89
CA GLN A 141 3.38 -7.67 -15.92
C GLN A 141 2.95 -7.23 -17.31
N SER A 142 1.72 -7.57 -17.73
CA SER A 142 1.26 -7.27 -19.09
C SER A 142 1.12 -5.76 -19.32
N LEU A 143 0.82 -4.98 -18.29
CA LEU A 143 0.79 -3.53 -18.35
C LEU A 143 2.20 -2.96 -18.56
N GLN A 144 3.18 -3.42 -17.78
CA GLN A 144 4.58 -2.97 -17.89
C GLN A 144 5.20 -3.36 -19.24
N ALA A 145 4.85 -4.54 -19.78
CA ALA A 145 5.36 -5.02 -21.07
C ALA A 145 4.97 -4.16 -22.28
N LYS A 146 4.03 -3.21 -22.12
CA LYS A 146 3.66 -2.25 -23.18
C LYS A 146 4.69 -1.14 -23.36
N PHE A 147 5.65 -1.00 -22.44
CA PHE A 147 6.64 0.07 -22.42
C PHE A 147 8.05 -0.51 -22.34
N PRO A 148 9.09 0.24 -22.76
CA PRO A 148 10.47 -0.21 -22.62
C PRO A 148 10.79 -0.56 -21.16
N ALA A 149 11.55 -1.66 -20.98
CA ALA A 149 12.03 -2.06 -19.67
C ALA A 149 12.91 -0.98 -19.05
N THR A 150 12.74 -0.77 -17.76
CA THR A 150 13.51 0.21 -16.99
C THR A 150 14.81 -0.40 -16.45
N PRO A 151 15.82 0.43 -16.11
CA PRO A 151 17.11 -0.04 -15.66
C PRO A 151 17.09 -0.94 -14.43
N VAL A 152 16.14 -0.76 -13.51
CA VAL A 152 16.02 -1.58 -12.27
C VAL A 152 16.00 -3.08 -12.56
N PHE A 153 15.45 -3.51 -13.70
CA PHE A 153 15.39 -4.94 -14.06
C PHE A 153 16.78 -5.58 -14.29
N GLY A 154 17.81 -4.80 -14.57
CA GLY A 154 19.21 -5.27 -14.60
C GLY A 154 19.80 -5.54 -13.22
N HIS A 155 19.17 -5.05 -12.18
CA HIS A 155 19.65 -5.06 -10.80
C HIS A 155 18.78 -5.88 -9.84
N ILE A 156 18.03 -6.84 -10.35
CA ILE A 156 17.28 -7.80 -9.52
C ILE A 156 17.96 -9.15 -9.47
N ALA A 157 17.68 -9.92 -8.43
CA ALA A 157 18.13 -11.31 -8.27
C ALA A 157 16.98 -12.16 -7.72
N VAL A 158 16.83 -13.36 -8.27
CA VAL A 158 15.89 -14.35 -7.71
C VAL A 158 16.68 -15.30 -6.82
N THR A 159 16.37 -15.29 -5.53
CA THR A 159 17.02 -16.14 -4.52
C THR A 159 15.95 -16.65 -3.56
N ASP A 160 15.97 -17.94 -3.28
CA ASP A 160 15.00 -18.62 -2.40
C ASP A 160 13.52 -18.31 -2.74
N GLY A 161 13.21 -18.27 -4.05
CA GLY A 161 11.86 -18.01 -4.55
C GLY A 161 11.38 -16.57 -4.38
N ARG A 162 12.28 -15.62 -4.13
CA ARG A 162 11.99 -14.19 -3.95
C ARG A 162 12.80 -13.32 -4.90
N ILE A 163 12.23 -12.19 -5.32
CA ILE A 163 12.89 -11.20 -6.18
C ILE A 163 13.49 -10.10 -5.29
N TRP A 164 14.81 -10.08 -5.21
CA TRP A 164 15.57 -9.10 -4.44
C TRP A 164 16.07 -7.95 -5.32
N LEU A 165 15.99 -6.73 -4.81
CA LEU A 165 16.74 -5.60 -5.34
C LEU A 165 18.18 -5.69 -4.85
N LYS A 166 19.15 -5.74 -5.78
CA LYS A 166 20.58 -5.70 -5.45
C LYS A 166 20.96 -4.30 -4.96
N ARG A 167 22.06 -4.20 -4.19
CA ARG A 167 22.53 -2.91 -3.66
C ARG A 167 22.89 -1.91 -4.75
N ASP A 168 23.45 -2.38 -5.85
CA ASP A 168 23.80 -1.55 -7.01
C ASP A 168 22.58 -1.09 -7.83
N GLY A 169 21.39 -1.63 -7.54
CA GLY A 169 20.11 -1.19 -8.11
C GLY A 169 19.41 -0.09 -7.30
N THR A 170 19.86 0.23 -6.09
CA THR A 170 19.22 1.30 -5.30
C THR A 170 19.20 2.67 -5.99
N PRO A 171 20.19 3.08 -6.78
CA PRO A 171 20.11 4.32 -7.57
C PRO A 171 18.98 4.33 -8.60
N ASP A 172 18.56 3.17 -9.12
CA ASP A 172 17.45 3.07 -10.05
C ASP A 172 16.09 3.07 -9.35
N PHE A 173 16.07 2.72 -8.05
CA PHE A 173 14.86 2.74 -7.24
C PHE A 173 14.66 4.07 -6.50
N CYS A 174 15.72 4.61 -5.90
CA CYS A 174 15.65 5.78 -5.02
C CYS A 174 16.87 6.71 -5.15
N GLY A 175 17.30 6.97 -6.41
CA GLY A 175 18.54 7.70 -6.70
C GLY A 175 18.59 9.15 -6.28
N ASP A 176 17.45 9.77 -6.04
CA ASP A 176 17.33 11.14 -5.54
C ASP A 176 17.37 11.26 -4.00
N LEU A 177 17.50 10.12 -3.30
CA LEU A 177 17.70 10.11 -1.84
C LEU A 177 19.19 10.20 -1.47
N SER A 178 19.46 10.60 -0.22
CA SER A 178 20.81 10.55 0.33
C SER A 178 21.35 9.11 0.34
N PRO A 179 22.69 8.92 0.27
CA PRO A 179 23.28 7.57 0.37
C PRO A 179 22.90 6.80 1.64
N ALA A 180 22.63 7.51 2.74
CA ALA A 180 22.16 6.89 3.99
C ALA A 180 20.74 6.38 3.86
N ASP A 181 19.82 7.19 3.27
CA ASP A 181 18.44 6.79 3.04
C ASP A 181 18.33 5.65 2.02
N GLN A 182 19.16 5.66 0.95
CA GLN A 182 19.22 4.55 -0.01
C GLN A 182 19.60 3.21 0.67
N LYS A 183 20.56 3.25 1.61
CA LYS A 183 20.93 2.07 2.41
C LYS A 183 19.78 1.60 3.31
N LEU A 184 19.03 2.53 3.89
CA LEU A 184 17.87 2.22 4.71
C LEU A 184 16.78 1.56 3.87
N VAL A 185 16.41 2.15 2.72
CA VAL A 185 15.44 1.59 1.77
C VAL A 185 15.83 0.17 1.38
N TRP A 186 17.11 -0.06 1.04
CA TRP A 186 17.57 -1.40 0.69
C TRP A 186 17.47 -2.39 1.87
N ALA A 187 17.73 -1.94 3.10
CA ALA A 187 17.73 -2.79 4.29
C ALA A 187 16.32 -3.20 4.74
N THR A 188 15.30 -2.38 4.42
CA THR A 188 13.90 -2.60 4.81
C THR A 188 13.06 -3.18 3.67
N GLN A 189 13.68 -3.66 2.59
CA GLN A 189 12.95 -4.18 1.45
C GLN A 189 12.12 -5.43 1.78
N ALA A 190 10.83 -5.39 1.50
CA ALA A 190 9.99 -6.56 1.38
C ALA A 190 10.08 -7.13 -0.05
N VAL A 191 10.20 -8.43 -0.18
CA VAL A 191 10.55 -9.09 -1.44
C VAL A 191 9.42 -9.98 -1.97
N PRO A 192 8.97 -9.77 -3.23
CA PRO A 192 7.86 -10.50 -3.79
C PRO A 192 8.24 -11.91 -4.25
N VAL A 193 7.22 -12.76 -4.37
CA VAL A 193 7.31 -13.98 -5.19
C VAL A 193 7.28 -13.63 -6.68
N PRO A 194 7.95 -14.40 -7.56
CA PRO A 194 8.07 -14.07 -8.99
C PRO A 194 6.75 -14.03 -9.76
N ASP A 195 5.78 -14.88 -9.39
CA ASP A 195 4.49 -14.98 -10.08
C ASP A 195 3.47 -13.90 -9.65
N LEU A 196 3.79 -13.08 -8.65
CA LEU A 196 2.92 -12.01 -8.16
C LEU A 196 2.46 -11.06 -9.30
N PHE A 197 3.35 -10.78 -10.25
CA PHE A 197 3.08 -9.87 -11.36
C PHE A 197 2.14 -10.40 -12.43
N THR A 198 1.95 -11.72 -12.48
CA THR A 198 1.10 -12.40 -13.46
C THR A 198 -0.30 -12.68 -12.95
N GLN A 199 -0.52 -12.48 -11.65
CA GLN A 199 -1.80 -12.74 -11.00
C GLN A 199 -2.83 -11.68 -11.38
N LYS A 200 -4.10 -12.08 -11.39
CA LYS A 200 -5.26 -11.22 -11.66
C LYS A 200 -6.15 -11.16 -10.43
N HIS A 201 -6.85 -10.06 -10.32
CA HIS A 201 -7.89 -9.86 -9.32
C HIS A 201 -9.05 -9.09 -9.95
N ASP A 202 -10.26 -9.27 -9.44
CA ASP A 202 -11.44 -8.58 -9.95
C ASP A 202 -11.53 -7.14 -9.41
N GLY A 203 -12.22 -6.30 -10.18
CA GLY A 203 -12.52 -4.93 -9.81
C GLY A 203 -11.44 -3.93 -10.28
N VAL A 204 -11.91 -2.81 -10.84
CA VAL A 204 -11.07 -1.71 -11.33
C VAL A 204 -11.63 -0.39 -10.80
N ALA A 205 -11.22 -0.02 -9.60
CA ALA A 205 -11.79 1.10 -8.84
C ALA A 205 -11.66 2.46 -9.54
N TRP A 206 -10.57 2.70 -10.27
CA TRP A 206 -10.34 3.98 -10.95
C TRP A 206 -11.34 4.26 -12.08
N LYS A 207 -12.13 3.26 -12.53
CA LYS A 207 -13.24 3.48 -13.48
C LYS A 207 -14.42 4.23 -12.87
N SER A 208 -14.55 4.20 -11.55
CA SER A 208 -15.71 4.78 -10.83
C SER A 208 -15.34 5.73 -9.70
N LYS A 209 -14.07 5.79 -9.31
CA LYS A 209 -13.61 6.62 -8.21
C LYS A 209 -12.75 7.79 -8.72
N PRO A 210 -12.88 8.98 -8.15
CA PRO A 210 -11.97 10.08 -8.45
C PRO A 210 -10.55 9.68 -8.09
N SER A 211 -9.60 9.98 -8.99
CA SER A 211 -8.22 9.52 -8.89
C SER A 211 -7.23 10.66 -9.07
N TRP A 212 -6.14 10.61 -8.31
CA TRP A 212 -4.97 11.48 -8.39
C TRP A 212 -3.75 10.64 -8.72
N TYR A 213 -2.82 11.23 -9.44
CA TYR A 213 -1.60 10.52 -9.83
C TYR A 213 -0.37 11.42 -9.69
N VAL A 214 0.67 10.90 -9.06
CA VAL A 214 2.01 11.50 -9.02
C VAL A 214 2.92 10.72 -9.95
N VAL A 215 3.44 11.38 -10.97
CA VAL A 215 4.41 10.85 -11.94
C VAL A 215 5.82 11.22 -11.48
N GLY A 216 6.72 10.25 -11.38
CA GLY A 216 8.14 10.46 -11.14
C GLY A 216 8.88 10.65 -12.47
N LYS A 217 9.27 11.90 -12.83
CA LYS A 217 9.92 12.15 -14.12
C LYS A 217 11.27 11.45 -14.30
N GLN A 218 11.93 11.11 -13.19
CA GLN A 218 13.22 10.42 -13.16
C GLN A 218 13.08 8.97 -12.66
N ASP A 219 11.86 8.42 -12.70
CA ASP A 219 11.61 7.04 -12.30
C ASP A 219 12.32 6.06 -13.25
N ARG A 220 13.16 5.20 -12.67
CA ARG A 220 13.92 4.17 -13.37
C ARG A 220 13.48 2.75 -12.96
N THR A 221 12.36 2.66 -12.24
CA THR A 221 11.70 1.43 -11.76
C THR A 221 10.39 1.18 -12.51
N VAL A 222 9.47 2.15 -12.51
CA VAL A 222 8.32 2.18 -13.39
C VAL A 222 8.59 3.20 -14.50
N ASN A 223 8.28 2.86 -15.74
CA ASN A 223 8.56 3.75 -16.86
C ASN A 223 7.67 5.00 -16.78
N PRO A 224 8.22 6.23 -16.79
CA PRO A 224 7.42 7.46 -16.71
C PRO A 224 6.36 7.59 -17.79
N GLU A 225 6.58 7.04 -19.00
CA GLU A 225 5.57 7.04 -20.05
C GLU A 225 4.41 6.08 -19.74
N LEU A 226 4.68 4.97 -19.05
CA LEU A 226 3.63 4.10 -18.51
C LEU A 226 2.82 4.85 -17.46
N GLU A 227 3.47 5.56 -16.54
CA GLU A 227 2.80 6.35 -15.51
C GLU A 227 1.88 7.42 -16.13
N ARG A 228 2.36 8.16 -17.13
CA ARG A 228 1.56 9.14 -17.89
C ARG A 228 0.39 8.47 -18.60
N PHE A 229 0.63 7.31 -19.21
CA PHE A 229 -0.41 6.54 -19.89
C PHE A 229 -1.55 6.14 -18.95
N VAL A 230 -1.23 5.55 -17.78
CA VAL A 230 -2.28 5.13 -16.84
C VAL A 230 -2.96 6.32 -16.19
N ALA A 231 -2.23 7.39 -15.85
CA ALA A 231 -2.80 8.61 -15.31
C ALA A 231 -3.82 9.24 -16.29
N LYS A 232 -3.47 9.31 -17.58
CA LYS A 232 -4.36 9.80 -18.65
C LYS A 232 -5.58 8.87 -18.82
N ARG A 233 -5.36 7.55 -18.85
CA ARG A 233 -6.44 6.56 -19.00
C ARG A 233 -7.48 6.66 -17.89
N MET A 234 -7.03 6.88 -16.64
CA MET A 234 -7.88 7.05 -15.47
C MET A 234 -8.55 8.44 -15.40
N ASN A 235 -8.20 9.36 -16.30
CA ASN A 235 -8.57 10.78 -16.18
C ASN A 235 -8.20 11.36 -14.80
N ALA A 236 -7.03 10.98 -14.28
CA ALA A 236 -6.58 11.37 -12.96
C ALA A 236 -6.12 12.85 -12.92
N THR A 237 -6.35 13.52 -11.79
CA THR A 237 -5.66 14.78 -11.50
C THR A 237 -4.18 14.49 -11.31
N THR A 238 -3.34 14.91 -12.26
CA THR A 238 -1.94 14.48 -12.37
C THR A 238 -0.98 15.60 -11.97
N VAL A 239 0.05 15.22 -11.19
CA VAL A 239 1.21 16.08 -10.88
C VAL A 239 2.48 15.32 -11.28
N GLU A 240 3.40 16.00 -11.96
CA GLU A 240 4.72 15.43 -12.30
C GLU A 240 5.80 16.05 -11.43
N LEU A 241 6.59 15.21 -10.76
CA LEU A 241 7.67 15.62 -9.87
C LEU A 241 9.04 15.25 -10.46
N ASP A 242 10.04 16.09 -10.21
CA ASP A 242 11.44 15.74 -10.47
C ASP A 242 11.95 14.78 -9.38
N SER A 243 11.42 13.57 -9.36
CA SER A 243 11.75 12.54 -8.37
C SER A 243 12.06 11.19 -9.04
N SER A 244 12.79 10.35 -8.31
CA SER A 244 12.89 8.93 -8.58
C SER A 244 11.58 8.21 -8.26
N HIS A 245 11.64 6.87 -8.09
CA HIS A 245 10.46 6.03 -7.82
C HIS A 245 9.81 6.26 -6.45
N VAL A 246 10.44 7.00 -5.54
CA VAL A 246 9.99 7.15 -4.14
C VAL A 246 9.68 8.61 -3.76
N PRO A 247 8.75 9.31 -4.46
CA PRO A 247 8.44 10.72 -4.21
C PRO A 247 7.97 11.00 -2.78
N MET A 248 7.38 10.02 -2.11
CA MET A 248 6.95 10.14 -0.70
C MET A 248 8.12 10.28 0.27
N LEU A 249 9.33 9.88 -0.13
CA LEU A 249 10.56 10.04 0.65
C LEU A 249 11.38 11.25 0.21
N SER A 250 11.46 11.54 -1.10
CA SER A 250 12.27 12.63 -1.64
C SER A 250 11.55 13.98 -1.65
N GLN A 251 10.24 13.99 -1.94
CA GLN A 251 9.41 15.19 -2.07
C GLN A 251 8.11 15.08 -1.25
N PRO A 252 8.18 14.80 0.07
CA PRO A 252 7.00 14.51 0.88
C PRO A 252 5.99 15.65 0.92
N ALA A 253 6.42 16.91 0.85
CA ALA A 253 5.53 18.06 0.85
C ALA A 253 4.59 18.07 -0.37
N ALA A 254 5.13 17.82 -1.57
CA ALA A 254 4.34 17.77 -2.80
C ALA A 254 3.36 16.58 -2.79
N VAL A 255 3.78 15.42 -2.28
CA VAL A 255 2.90 14.24 -2.13
C VAL A 255 1.78 14.51 -1.11
N LEU A 256 2.10 15.16 0.02
CA LEU A 256 1.08 15.58 1.00
C LEU A 256 0.03 16.50 0.37
N ASP A 257 0.43 17.44 -0.48
CA ASP A 257 -0.51 18.35 -1.14
C ASP A 257 -1.48 17.61 -2.07
N VAL A 258 -1.01 16.58 -2.77
CA VAL A 258 -1.87 15.72 -3.60
C VAL A 258 -2.87 14.95 -2.72
N ILE A 259 -2.43 14.34 -1.62
CA ILE A 259 -3.29 13.61 -0.68
C ILE A 259 -4.33 14.55 -0.05
N ARG A 260 -3.92 15.74 0.37
CA ARG A 260 -4.82 16.78 0.90
C ARG A 260 -5.86 17.22 -0.13
N HIS A 261 -5.46 17.35 -1.40
CA HIS A 261 -6.39 17.69 -2.48
C HIS A 261 -7.43 16.59 -2.65
N ALA A 262 -7.01 15.32 -2.68
CA ALA A 262 -7.93 14.17 -2.71
C ALA A 262 -8.88 14.17 -1.50
N ALA A 263 -8.37 14.38 -0.30
CA ALA A 263 -9.17 14.40 0.92
C ALA A 263 -10.21 15.54 0.93
N ARG A 264 -9.85 16.74 0.46
CA ARG A 264 -10.77 17.88 0.35
C ARG A 264 -11.86 17.72 -0.70
N SER A 265 -11.68 16.87 -1.69
CA SER A 265 -12.68 16.60 -2.73
C SER A 265 -13.85 15.75 -2.22
N ILE A 266 -13.68 15.06 -1.11
CA ILE A 266 -14.70 14.20 -0.52
C ILE A 266 -15.72 15.07 0.19
N LYS A 267 -16.97 15.02 -0.29
CA LYS A 267 -18.10 15.69 0.38
C LYS A 267 -18.49 14.85 1.59
N THR A 268 -18.26 15.37 2.79
CA THR A 268 -18.73 14.80 4.07
C THR A 268 -20.15 15.21 4.37
#